data_52b989c736a52ed08e8904ee2c070f01
#
_entry.id   52b989c736a52ed08e8904ee2c070f01
#
_cell.length_a   1.000
_cell.length_b   1.000
_cell.length_c   1.000
_cell.angle_alpha   90.00
_cell.angle_beta   90.00
_cell.angle_gamma   90.00
#
_symmetry.space_group_name_H-M   'P 1'
#
loop_
_entity.id
_entity.type
_entity.pdbx_description
1 polymer ?
#
loop_
_entity_poly.entity_id
_entity_poly.type
_entity_poly.pdbx_seq_one_letter_code
_entity_poly.pdbx_strand_id
1 'polypeptide(L)'
;MKAAVLHAFDEKLTAKEFVKYEDVTDPKISRPMDVIVRIGGAGVCRTDLHIVEGIWRSKVDVKLPYIMGHENAGWIEAIGPGVEGVKVGDSVICHPLVTSGHCLACRRGDDMHALDSSFPGINANGGYAQYLLTGQRSLIKLPTSLAPKDVAPYTDAGLTAYRAAKKASRHLLPGE
;
A
#
# COMPACT_ATOMS: atom_id res chain seq x y z
N MET A 1 3.94 -2.18 18.06
CA MET A 1 4.52 -2.99 16.96
C MET A 1 5.89 -2.49 16.58
N LYS A 2 6.71 -3.34 15.93
CA LYS A 2 7.96 -2.90 15.29
C LYS A 2 7.68 -2.34 13.90
N ALA A 3 8.38 -1.26 13.54
CA ALA A 3 8.30 -0.64 12.22
C ALA A 3 9.63 0.01 11.82
N ALA A 4 9.83 0.15 10.50
CA ALA A 4 10.91 0.92 9.92
C ALA A 4 10.38 2.32 9.59
N VAL A 5 10.82 3.31 10.36
CA VAL A 5 10.28 4.67 10.38
C VAL A 5 11.25 5.64 9.70
N LEU A 6 10.75 6.42 8.75
CA LEU A 6 11.49 7.53 8.13
C LEU A 6 11.35 8.78 9.01
N HIS A 7 12.48 9.30 9.52
CA HIS A 7 12.51 10.49 10.38
C HIS A 7 12.97 11.75 9.66
N ALA A 8 13.75 11.60 8.60
CA ALA A 8 14.29 12.71 7.82
C ALA A 8 14.49 12.31 6.36
N PHE A 9 14.43 13.28 5.46
CA PHE A 9 14.81 13.07 4.06
C PHE A 9 16.34 13.05 3.91
N ASP A 10 16.82 12.28 2.93
CA ASP A 10 18.22 12.24 2.50
C ASP A 10 18.28 12.42 0.98
N GLU A 11 18.37 13.68 0.54
CA GLU A 11 18.31 14.06 -0.88
C GLU A 11 19.40 13.40 -1.74
N LYS A 12 20.51 12.97 -1.12
CA LYS A 12 21.64 12.37 -1.83
C LYS A 12 21.78 10.87 -1.62
N LEU A 13 20.91 10.27 -0.82
CA LEU A 13 20.96 8.86 -0.42
C LEU A 13 22.34 8.46 0.11
N THR A 14 22.93 9.26 0.98
CA THR A 14 24.27 9.06 1.53
C THR A 14 24.28 8.41 2.91
N ALA A 15 23.16 8.38 3.59
CA ALA A 15 23.04 7.74 4.89
C ALA A 15 23.25 6.22 4.78
N LYS A 16 23.86 5.63 5.81
CA LYS A 16 23.97 4.17 5.91
C LYS A 16 22.61 3.50 6.15
N GLU A 17 21.73 4.21 6.84
CA GLU A 17 20.38 3.77 7.19
C GLU A 17 19.41 4.92 6.91
N PHE A 18 18.43 4.68 6.08
CA PHE A 18 17.38 5.67 5.73
C PHE A 18 16.22 5.65 6.70
N VAL A 19 15.98 4.52 7.33
CA VAL A 19 14.87 4.29 8.26
C VAL A 19 15.40 3.76 9.58
N LYS A 20 14.69 4.08 10.67
CA LYS A 20 15.01 3.55 11.99
C LYS A 20 14.03 2.44 12.35
N TYR A 21 14.55 1.28 12.73
CA TYR A 21 13.72 0.18 13.23
C TYR A 21 13.42 0.38 14.71
N GLU A 22 12.18 0.68 15.04
CA GLU A 22 11.76 1.07 16.38
C GLU A 22 10.36 0.60 16.74
N ASP A 23 10.00 0.75 18.02
CA ASP A 23 8.66 0.49 18.52
C ASP A 23 7.76 1.69 18.24
N VAL A 24 6.60 1.41 17.64
CA VAL A 24 5.54 2.39 17.38
C VAL A 24 4.20 1.85 17.89
N THR A 25 3.22 2.72 18.07
CA THR A 25 1.87 2.32 18.45
C THR A 25 1.22 1.46 17.38
N ASP A 26 0.53 0.41 17.79
CA ASP A 26 -0.23 -0.44 16.89
C ASP A 26 -1.38 0.35 16.23
N PRO A 27 -1.69 0.07 14.94
CA PRO A 27 -2.85 0.65 14.31
C PRO A 27 -4.14 0.17 14.98
N LYS A 28 -5.19 1.00 14.92
CA LYS A 28 -6.49 0.70 15.51
C LYS A 28 -7.59 0.82 14.45
N ILE A 29 -8.57 -0.08 14.51
CA ILE A 29 -9.82 0.07 13.78
C ILE A 29 -10.53 1.34 14.27
N SER A 30 -10.80 2.25 13.37
CA SER A 30 -11.45 3.54 13.65
C SER A 30 -12.73 3.77 12.83
N ARG A 31 -12.82 3.12 11.67
CA ARG A 31 -13.98 3.18 10.79
C ARG A 31 -14.57 1.80 10.57
N PRO A 32 -15.88 1.69 10.25
CA PRO A 32 -16.53 0.39 10.07
C PRO A 32 -15.88 -0.52 9.04
N MET A 33 -15.28 0.06 7.97
CA MET A 33 -14.67 -0.68 6.86
C MET A 33 -13.15 -0.82 6.99
N ASP A 34 -12.56 -0.42 8.10
CA ASP A 34 -11.12 -0.58 8.35
C ASP A 34 -10.76 -2.06 8.53
N VAL A 35 -9.57 -2.41 8.07
CA VAL A 35 -8.95 -3.72 8.26
C VAL A 35 -7.51 -3.55 8.69
N ILE A 36 -7.09 -4.33 9.68
CA ILE A 36 -5.68 -4.44 10.06
C ILE A 36 -5.14 -5.72 9.43
N VAL A 37 -4.05 -5.59 8.68
CA VAL A 37 -3.34 -6.70 8.05
C VAL A 37 -2.02 -6.91 8.75
N ARG A 38 -1.77 -8.12 9.25
CA ARG A 38 -0.45 -8.56 9.69
C ARG A 38 0.40 -8.83 8.46
N ILE A 39 1.46 -8.05 8.30
CA ILE A 39 2.29 -8.07 7.09
C ILE A 39 3.08 -9.39 7.00
N GLY A 40 2.96 -10.03 5.86
CA GLY A 40 3.72 -11.23 5.48
C GLY A 40 4.80 -10.94 4.45
N GLY A 41 4.64 -9.84 3.71
CA GLY A 41 5.61 -9.31 2.76
C GLY A 41 5.30 -7.87 2.41
N ALA A 42 6.35 -7.06 2.26
CA ALA A 42 6.27 -5.70 1.76
C ALA A 42 7.38 -5.51 0.71
N GLY A 43 6.99 -5.15 -0.51
CA GLY A 43 7.91 -4.89 -1.61
C GLY A 43 8.67 -3.58 -1.41
N VAL A 44 9.86 -3.49 -2.00
CA VAL A 44 10.65 -2.26 -2.07
C VAL A 44 10.62 -1.74 -3.50
N CYS A 45 10.01 -0.59 -3.68
CA CYS A 45 9.85 0.08 -4.96
C CYS A 45 10.84 1.26 -5.11
N ARG A 46 11.14 1.66 -6.33
CA ARG A 46 11.94 2.87 -6.55
C ARG A 46 11.28 4.12 -5.94
N THR A 47 9.97 4.14 -5.84
CA THR A 47 9.20 5.21 -5.18
C THR A 47 9.59 5.40 -3.73
N ASP A 48 9.93 4.33 -3.00
CA ASP A 48 10.39 4.44 -1.60
C ASP A 48 11.69 5.24 -1.50
N LEU A 49 12.63 5.04 -2.45
CA LEU A 49 13.84 5.85 -2.52
C LEU A 49 13.53 7.31 -2.88
N HIS A 50 12.62 7.56 -3.81
CA HIS A 50 12.18 8.93 -4.15
C HIS A 50 11.53 9.64 -2.96
N ILE A 51 10.90 8.88 -2.06
CA ILE A 51 10.36 9.43 -0.81
C ILE A 51 11.49 9.79 0.14
N VAL A 52 12.47 8.91 0.31
CA VAL A 52 13.68 9.19 1.12
C VAL A 52 14.41 10.42 0.59
N GLU A 53 14.58 10.54 -0.73
CA GLU A 53 15.15 11.71 -1.40
C GLU A 53 14.31 13.00 -1.21
N GLY A 54 13.06 12.87 -0.76
CA GLY A 54 12.16 14.01 -0.58
C GLY A 54 11.57 14.56 -1.89
N ILE A 55 11.70 13.86 -3.01
CA ILE A 55 11.19 14.28 -4.33
C ILE A 55 9.66 14.45 -4.31
N TRP A 56 8.99 13.65 -3.50
CA TRP A 56 7.53 13.65 -3.41
C TRP A 56 6.95 14.72 -2.48
N ARG A 57 7.76 15.33 -1.60
CA ARG A 57 7.29 16.29 -0.57
C ARG A 57 6.51 17.50 -1.10
N SER A 58 6.75 17.89 -2.37
CA SER A 58 6.00 18.96 -3.02
C SER A 58 4.71 18.51 -3.71
N LYS A 59 4.51 17.20 -3.84
CA LYS A 59 3.38 16.58 -4.58
C LYS A 59 2.39 15.88 -3.66
N VAL A 60 2.87 15.37 -2.54
CA VAL A 60 2.10 14.64 -1.54
C VAL A 60 2.47 15.16 -0.16
N ASP A 61 1.47 15.29 0.72
CA ASP A 61 1.67 15.74 2.11
C ASP A 61 2.31 14.62 2.94
N VAL A 62 3.63 14.46 2.79
CA VAL A 62 4.41 13.50 3.59
C VAL A 62 4.80 14.16 4.91
N LYS A 63 4.19 13.69 6.01
CA LYS A 63 4.46 14.17 7.37
C LYS A 63 5.41 13.22 8.07
N LEU A 64 6.63 13.70 8.34
CA LEU A 64 7.61 12.95 9.12
C LEU A 64 7.37 13.09 10.64
N PRO A 65 7.66 12.07 11.47
CA PRO A 65 8.09 10.73 11.06
C PRO A 65 6.91 9.86 10.56
N TYR A 66 7.15 8.94 9.63
CA TYR A 66 6.13 8.00 9.19
C TYR A 66 6.70 6.67 8.69
N ILE A 67 5.83 5.67 8.55
CA ILE A 67 6.19 4.34 8.08
C ILE A 67 5.97 4.27 6.57
N MET A 68 7.02 3.92 5.80
CA MET A 68 6.94 3.72 4.36
C MET A 68 6.40 2.32 4.00
N GLY A 69 6.49 1.95 2.72
CA GLY A 69 6.11 0.64 2.19
C GLY A 69 4.67 0.60 1.69
N HIS A 70 4.50 0.65 0.38
CA HIS A 70 3.19 0.70 -0.29
C HIS A 70 2.85 -0.58 -1.06
N GLU A 71 3.75 -1.57 -1.12
CA GLU A 71 3.54 -2.86 -1.76
C GLU A 71 3.34 -3.96 -0.71
N ASN A 72 2.09 -4.23 -0.32
CA ASN A 72 1.79 -4.98 0.89
C ASN A 72 0.94 -6.22 0.64
N ALA A 73 1.29 -7.32 1.29
CA ALA A 73 0.46 -8.51 1.39
C ALA A 73 0.65 -9.17 2.78
N GLY A 74 -0.37 -9.88 3.24
CA GLY A 74 -0.33 -10.47 4.57
C GLY A 74 -1.58 -11.25 4.91
N TRP A 75 -1.88 -11.31 6.18
CA TRP A 75 -3.07 -11.98 6.70
C TRP A 75 -3.91 -10.97 7.49
N ILE A 76 -5.22 -11.07 7.35
CA ILE A 76 -6.15 -10.24 8.12
C ILE A 76 -6.00 -10.55 9.61
N GLU A 77 -5.65 -9.53 10.40
CA GLU A 77 -5.50 -9.61 11.86
C GLU A 77 -6.76 -9.15 12.58
N ALA A 78 -7.37 -8.06 12.11
CA ALA A 78 -8.61 -7.53 12.67
C ALA A 78 -9.45 -6.84 11.59
N ILE A 79 -10.77 -6.83 11.80
CA ILE A 79 -11.73 -6.22 10.88
C ILE A 79 -12.69 -5.30 11.64
N GLY A 80 -13.10 -4.22 11.00
CA GLY A 80 -14.17 -3.35 11.48
C GLY A 80 -15.56 -3.99 11.35
N PRO A 81 -16.56 -3.46 12.06
CA PRO A 81 -17.90 -4.07 12.12
C PRO A 81 -18.68 -4.04 10.80
N GLY A 82 -18.26 -3.25 9.81
CA GLY A 82 -18.89 -3.17 8.50
C GLY A 82 -18.19 -3.99 7.41
N VAL A 83 -17.11 -4.70 7.75
CA VAL A 83 -16.34 -5.50 6.78
C VAL A 83 -17.07 -6.80 6.46
N GLU A 84 -17.24 -7.07 5.16
CA GLU A 84 -17.89 -8.28 4.65
C GLU A 84 -17.01 -9.02 3.63
N GLY A 85 -17.28 -10.30 3.37
CA GLY A 85 -16.61 -11.10 2.34
C GLY A 85 -15.21 -11.58 2.68
N VAL A 86 -14.60 -11.08 3.76
CA VAL A 86 -13.30 -11.51 4.29
C VAL A 86 -13.38 -11.70 5.80
N LYS A 87 -12.45 -12.47 6.36
CA LYS A 87 -12.39 -12.78 7.80
C LYS A 87 -10.95 -12.78 8.31
N VAL A 88 -10.79 -12.67 9.61
CA VAL A 88 -9.50 -12.84 10.30
C VAL A 88 -8.85 -14.17 9.88
N GLY A 89 -7.57 -14.10 9.56
CA GLY A 89 -6.77 -15.22 9.05
C GLY A 89 -6.75 -15.37 7.53
N ASP A 90 -7.64 -14.71 6.78
CA ASP A 90 -7.59 -14.75 5.32
C ASP A 90 -6.28 -14.12 4.80
N SER A 91 -5.65 -14.78 3.82
CA SER A 91 -4.48 -14.28 3.12
C SER A 91 -4.91 -13.29 2.05
N VAL A 92 -4.31 -12.11 2.04
CA VAL A 92 -4.69 -10.99 1.17
C VAL A 92 -3.48 -10.28 0.57
N ILE A 93 -3.68 -9.73 -0.61
CA ILE A 93 -2.83 -8.69 -1.21
C ILE A 93 -3.56 -7.35 -1.11
N CYS A 94 -2.84 -6.28 -0.77
CA CYS A 94 -3.44 -4.98 -0.50
C CYS A 94 -3.22 -4.04 -1.68
N HIS A 95 -4.29 -3.69 -2.41
CA HIS A 95 -4.21 -2.59 -3.37
C HIS A 95 -3.73 -1.32 -2.64
N PRO A 96 -2.78 -0.56 -3.21
CA PRO A 96 -2.12 0.50 -2.46
C PRO A 96 -3.02 1.71 -2.14
N LEU A 97 -4.12 1.91 -2.88
CA LEU A 97 -5.07 3.00 -2.59
C LEU A 97 -6.18 2.54 -1.66
N VAL A 98 -6.43 3.35 -0.65
CA VAL A 98 -7.61 3.26 0.22
C VAL A 98 -8.58 4.35 -0.18
N THR A 99 -9.76 3.98 -0.66
CA THR A 99 -10.82 4.88 -1.15
C THR A 99 -12.16 4.56 -0.52
N SER A 100 -13.05 5.54 -0.46
CA SER A 100 -14.41 5.34 0.07
C SER A 100 -15.30 4.49 -0.83
N GLY A 101 -15.05 4.46 -2.13
CA GLY A 101 -15.92 3.83 -3.11
C GLY A 101 -17.13 4.68 -3.53
N HIS A 102 -17.35 5.85 -2.93
CA HIS A 102 -18.56 6.64 -3.12
C HIS A 102 -18.47 7.75 -4.16
N CYS A 103 -17.27 8.27 -4.42
CA CYS A 103 -17.09 9.31 -5.43
C CYS A 103 -17.28 8.77 -6.86
N LEU A 104 -17.47 9.68 -7.82
CA LEU A 104 -17.71 9.31 -9.21
C LEU A 104 -16.57 8.49 -9.83
N ALA A 105 -15.33 8.83 -9.50
CA ALA A 105 -14.15 8.08 -9.95
C ALA A 105 -14.17 6.63 -9.45
N CYS A 106 -14.42 6.42 -8.16
CA CYS A 106 -14.54 5.08 -7.58
C CYS A 106 -15.68 4.25 -8.21
N ARG A 107 -16.82 4.87 -8.46
CA ARG A 107 -17.98 4.19 -9.07
C ARG A 107 -17.73 3.79 -10.53
N ARG A 108 -16.79 4.45 -11.20
CA ARG A 108 -16.32 4.12 -12.56
C ARG A 108 -15.18 3.11 -12.58
N GLY A 109 -14.67 2.68 -11.40
CA GLY A 109 -13.50 1.82 -11.29
C GLY A 109 -12.17 2.55 -11.56
N ASP A 110 -12.16 3.87 -11.41
CA ASP A 110 -11.00 4.74 -11.66
C ASP A 110 -10.52 5.35 -10.33
N ASP A 111 -10.28 4.48 -9.35
CA ASP A 111 -9.92 4.84 -7.97
C ASP A 111 -8.67 5.73 -7.88
N MET A 112 -7.79 5.70 -8.89
CA MET A 112 -6.62 6.59 -8.99
C MET A 112 -6.99 8.09 -8.99
N HIS A 113 -8.21 8.42 -9.34
CA HIS A 113 -8.74 9.79 -9.37
C HIS A 113 -9.76 10.06 -8.26
N ALA A 114 -9.79 9.21 -7.23
CA ALA A 114 -10.64 9.43 -6.07
C ALA A 114 -10.18 10.67 -5.29
N LEU A 115 -11.14 11.53 -4.91
CA LEU A 115 -10.87 12.78 -4.20
C LEU A 115 -10.52 12.55 -2.71
N ASP A 116 -10.92 11.41 -2.18
CA ASP A 116 -10.81 11.04 -0.77
C ASP A 116 -9.88 9.83 -0.56
N SER A 117 -8.87 9.68 -1.40
CA SER A 117 -7.94 8.56 -1.31
C SER A 117 -6.83 8.83 -0.29
N SER A 118 -6.42 7.77 0.42
CA SER A 118 -5.13 7.71 1.08
C SER A 118 -4.28 6.60 0.46
N PHE A 119 -2.96 6.78 0.54
CA PHE A 119 -2.00 5.85 -0.04
C PHE A 119 -1.02 5.43 1.06
N PRO A 120 -1.31 4.34 1.81
CA PRO A 120 -0.41 3.80 2.81
C PRO A 120 1.01 3.58 2.26
N GLY A 121 2.01 4.10 2.97
CA GLY A 121 3.41 4.10 2.55
C GLY A 121 3.83 5.30 1.70
N ILE A 122 2.89 6.19 1.34
CA ILE A 122 3.19 7.45 0.63
C ILE A 122 2.69 8.66 1.43
N ASN A 123 1.39 8.77 1.71
CA ASN A 123 0.81 9.89 2.49
C ASN A 123 0.11 9.43 3.77
N ALA A 124 0.23 8.17 4.11
CA ALA A 124 -0.20 7.55 5.35
C ALA A 124 0.79 6.44 5.73
N ASN A 125 0.77 5.99 6.99
CA ASN A 125 1.63 4.90 7.44
C ASN A 125 1.44 3.64 6.61
N GLY A 126 2.53 3.07 6.13
CA GLY A 126 2.60 1.92 5.24
C GLY A 126 2.97 0.61 5.93
N GLY A 127 3.42 -0.34 5.13
CA GLY A 127 3.62 -1.71 5.54
C GLY A 127 5.05 -2.12 5.91
N TYR A 128 6.02 -1.21 5.99
CA TYR A 128 7.31 -1.54 6.60
C TYR A 128 7.18 -1.64 8.12
N ALA A 129 6.21 -2.43 8.57
CA ALA A 129 5.80 -2.65 9.94
C ALA A 129 5.21 -4.05 10.12
N GLN A 130 4.95 -4.45 11.36
CA GLN A 130 4.26 -5.71 11.62
C GLN A 130 2.78 -5.68 11.21
N TYR A 131 2.13 -4.51 11.29
CA TYR A 131 0.72 -4.34 10.98
C TYR A 131 0.48 -3.10 10.11
N LEU A 132 -0.46 -3.23 9.17
CA LEU A 132 -0.92 -2.18 8.27
C LEU A 132 -2.41 -1.94 8.50
N LEU A 133 -2.82 -0.68 8.66
CA LEU A 133 -4.21 -0.26 8.58
C LEU A 133 -4.57 0.05 7.12
N THR A 134 -5.60 -0.61 6.62
CA THR A 134 -6.13 -0.41 5.26
C THR A 134 -7.66 -0.46 5.26
N GLY A 135 -8.29 -0.38 4.10
CA GLY A 135 -9.74 -0.51 3.96
C GLY A 135 -10.13 -1.82 3.27
N GLN A 136 -11.31 -2.34 3.58
CA GLN A 136 -11.84 -3.55 2.94
C GLN A 136 -11.74 -3.50 1.40
N ARG A 137 -12.06 -2.35 0.79
CA ARG A 137 -12.06 -2.17 -0.67
C ARG A 137 -10.68 -2.37 -1.31
N SER A 138 -9.62 -2.21 -0.52
CA SER A 138 -8.23 -2.42 -0.97
C SER A 138 -7.79 -3.88 -0.90
N LEU A 139 -8.60 -4.78 -0.37
CA LEU A 139 -8.21 -6.17 -0.16
C LEU A 139 -8.61 -7.06 -1.34
N ILE A 140 -7.66 -7.88 -1.77
CA ILE A 140 -7.90 -8.96 -2.73
C ILE A 140 -7.45 -10.25 -2.03
N LYS A 141 -8.40 -11.17 -1.85
CA LYS A 141 -8.12 -12.46 -1.22
C LYS A 141 -7.22 -13.29 -2.12
N LEU A 142 -6.17 -13.84 -1.54
CA LEU A 142 -5.22 -14.70 -2.26
C LEU A 142 -5.73 -16.15 -2.28
N PRO A 143 -5.48 -16.88 -3.39
CA PRO A 143 -5.56 -18.32 -3.38
C PRO A 143 -4.60 -18.93 -2.37
N THR A 144 -4.94 -20.07 -1.80
CA THR A 144 -4.12 -20.76 -0.78
C THR A 144 -2.74 -21.19 -1.27
N SER A 145 -2.55 -21.26 -2.59
CA SER A 145 -1.26 -21.60 -3.23
C SER A 145 -0.25 -20.45 -3.27
N LEU A 146 -0.68 -19.21 -2.98
CA LEU A 146 0.18 -18.02 -3.02
C LEU A 146 0.52 -17.55 -1.62
N ALA A 147 1.80 -17.38 -1.34
CA ALA A 147 2.25 -16.80 -0.08
C ALA A 147 2.33 -15.27 -0.20
N PRO A 148 1.90 -14.51 0.82
CA PRO A 148 1.94 -13.04 0.80
C PRO A 148 3.31 -12.46 0.44
N LYS A 149 4.39 -13.03 0.98
CA LYS A 149 5.77 -12.59 0.70
C LYS A 149 6.16 -12.64 -0.78
N ASP A 150 5.55 -13.55 -1.55
CA ASP A 150 5.90 -13.77 -2.95
C ASP A 150 5.11 -12.85 -3.90
N VAL A 151 4.01 -12.26 -3.41
CA VAL A 151 3.08 -11.48 -4.23
C VAL A 151 3.04 -9.98 -3.89
N ALA A 152 3.63 -9.58 -2.78
CA ALA A 152 3.60 -8.18 -2.34
C ALA A 152 4.00 -7.16 -3.45
N PRO A 153 5.07 -7.34 -4.25
CA PRO A 153 5.46 -6.39 -5.30
C PRO A 153 4.43 -6.25 -6.44
N TYR A 154 3.51 -7.19 -6.56
CA TYR A 154 2.47 -7.10 -7.60
C TYR A 154 1.38 -6.08 -7.27
N THR A 155 1.33 -5.57 -6.06
CA THR A 155 0.32 -4.59 -5.63
C THR A 155 0.49 -3.24 -6.31
N ASP A 156 1.73 -2.84 -6.61
CA ASP A 156 2.00 -1.57 -7.29
C ASP A 156 2.88 -1.76 -8.53
N ALA A 157 4.12 -2.19 -8.41
CA ALA A 157 5.02 -2.34 -9.56
C ALA A 157 4.44 -3.30 -10.61
N GLY A 158 3.94 -4.45 -10.19
CA GLY A 158 3.29 -5.42 -11.08
C GLY A 158 2.01 -4.88 -11.71
N LEU A 159 1.13 -4.27 -10.89
CA LEU A 159 -0.13 -3.70 -11.35
C LEU A 159 0.10 -2.54 -12.34
N THR A 160 1.07 -1.68 -12.05
CA THR A 160 1.44 -0.54 -12.90
C THR A 160 1.93 -1.01 -14.26
N ALA A 161 2.85 -1.98 -14.29
CA ALA A 161 3.35 -2.58 -15.53
C ALA A 161 2.23 -3.25 -16.33
N TYR A 162 1.39 -4.05 -15.67
CA TYR A 162 0.25 -4.72 -16.30
C TYR A 162 -0.72 -3.70 -16.92
N ARG A 163 -1.07 -2.63 -16.18
CA ARG A 163 -1.96 -1.58 -16.70
C ARG A 163 -1.37 -0.88 -17.91
N ALA A 164 -0.08 -0.56 -17.89
CA ALA A 164 0.61 0.07 -19.02
C ALA A 164 0.56 -0.84 -20.26
N ALA A 165 0.94 -2.10 -20.13
CA ALA A 165 0.89 -3.09 -21.21
C ALA A 165 -0.54 -3.27 -21.75
N LYS A 166 -1.54 -3.39 -20.86
CA LYS A 166 -2.95 -3.54 -21.25
C LYS A 166 -3.49 -2.30 -21.98
N LYS A 167 -3.05 -1.09 -21.64
CA LYS A 167 -3.43 0.12 -22.38
C LYS A 167 -2.75 0.17 -23.75
N ALA A 168 -1.45 -0.12 -23.81
CA ALA A 168 -0.68 -0.13 -25.03
C ALA A 168 -1.24 -1.16 -26.04
N SER A 169 -1.52 -2.40 -25.59
CA SER A 169 -2.02 -3.47 -26.46
C SER A 169 -3.33 -3.18 -27.20
N ARG A 170 -4.08 -2.15 -26.77
CA ARG A 170 -5.30 -1.69 -27.47
C ARG A 170 -5.01 -0.86 -28.72
N HIS A 171 -3.78 -0.40 -28.87
CA HIS A 171 -3.33 0.51 -29.94
C HIS A 171 -2.24 -0.10 -30.82
N LEU A 172 -1.72 -1.28 -30.43
CA LEU A 172 -0.70 -1.98 -31.19
C LEU A 172 -1.35 -3.00 -32.13
N LEU A 173 -0.87 -3.07 -33.37
CA LEU A 173 -1.23 -4.12 -34.32
C LEU A 173 -0.35 -5.38 -34.05
N PRO A 174 -0.83 -6.60 -34.43
CA PRO A 174 0.00 -7.79 -34.35
C PRO A 174 1.30 -7.61 -35.12
N GLY A 175 2.45 -7.74 -34.42
CA GLY A 175 3.77 -7.61 -35.00
C GLY A 175 4.45 -6.24 -34.85
N GLU A 176 3.81 -5.27 -34.18
CA GLU A 176 4.39 -3.98 -33.83
C GLU A 176 4.98 -3.96 -32.42
#